data_c7a08198a5a74031533abbb10c53f326
#
_entry.id   c7a08198a5a74031533abbb10c53f326
#
_cell.length_a   1.000
_cell.length_b   1.000
_cell.length_c   1.000
_cell.angle_alpha   90.00
_cell.angle_beta   90.00
_cell.angle_gamma   90.00
#
_symmetry.space_group_name_H-M   'P 1'
#
loop_
_entity.id
_entity.type
_entity.pdbx_description
1 polymer ?
#
loop_
_entity_poly.entity_id
_entity_poly.type
_entity_poly.pdbx_seq_one_letter_code
_entity_poly.pdbx_strand_id
1 'polypeptide(L)'
;MSETKLKILDTAERLFGEEGYKAVSLRRITAAAGVNLASIHYYFGSKEELLDELVVRKAVPVNEARMEGLRRLKAAAGENPIALEDLLEAFLVPAFHAADGSPEFARLMGRLHAEGVMPAVARKHFGPVGGYFMAELRRTLPDMAEDELAWRARFAIGAMAHALSTLTLELFGRMRPEPPSQLAHRVVTFLCGGFRAPVTPHEQVEVK
;
A
#
# COMPACT_ATOMS: atom_id res chain seq x y z
N MET A 1 22.00 12.53 4.30
CA MET A 1 22.06 11.63 3.11
C MET A 1 22.75 12.38 2.00
N SER A 2 23.64 11.74 1.18
CA SER A 2 24.35 12.48 0.12
C SER A 2 23.39 12.89 -1.02
N GLU A 3 23.68 14.01 -1.68
CA GLU A 3 22.90 14.53 -2.81
C GLU A 3 22.80 13.48 -3.94
N THR A 4 23.90 12.80 -4.23
CA THR A 4 23.94 11.73 -5.24
C THR A 4 23.01 10.57 -4.88
N LYS A 5 22.97 10.16 -3.60
CA LYS A 5 22.09 9.09 -3.14
C LYS A 5 20.62 9.46 -3.31
N LEU A 6 20.24 10.68 -2.95
CA LEU A 6 18.89 11.22 -3.14
C LEU A 6 18.50 11.23 -4.60
N LYS A 7 19.37 11.73 -5.48
CA LYS A 7 19.14 11.80 -6.91
C LYS A 7 18.90 10.43 -7.54
N ILE A 8 19.63 9.41 -7.10
CA ILE A 8 19.40 8.03 -7.55
C ILE A 8 18.03 7.52 -7.08
N LEU A 9 17.67 7.72 -5.81
CA LEU A 9 16.38 7.30 -5.26
C LEU A 9 15.20 7.95 -6.00
N ASP A 10 15.22 9.28 -6.16
CA ASP A 10 14.14 10.01 -6.83
C ASP A 10 14.00 9.61 -8.31
N THR A 11 15.14 9.37 -8.99
CA THR A 11 15.14 8.87 -10.38
C THR A 11 14.59 7.45 -10.47
N ALA A 12 14.97 6.58 -9.53
CA ALA A 12 14.47 5.20 -9.49
C ALA A 12 12.97 5.15 -9.18
N GLU A 13 12.49 5.95 -8.22
CA GLU A 13 11.07 6.07 -7.87
C GLU A 13 10.23 6.40 -9.11
N ARG A 14 10.64 7.44 -9.85
CA ARG A 14 9.96 7.85 -11.08
C ARG A 14 9.99 6.76 -12.14
N LEU A 15 11.17 6.22 -12.47
CA LEU A 15 11.31 5.21 -13.52
C LEU A 15 10.58 3.91 -13.21
N PHE A 16 10.65 3.44 -11.97
CA PHE A 16 9.91 2.25 -11.56
C PHE A 16 8.40 2.47 -11.61
N GLY A 17 7.92 3.68 -11.28
CA GLY A 17 6.51 4.03 -11.41
C GLY A 17 6.03 4.16 -12.86
N GLU A 18 6.85 4.70 -13.75
CA GLU A 18 6.51 4.94 -15.15
C GLU A 18 6.69 3.68 -16.02
N GLU A 19 7.86 3.05 -15.95
CA GLU A 19 8.28 1.98 -16.85
C GLU A 19 8.09 0.58 -16.23
N GLY A 20 7.92 0.47 -14.91
CA GLY A 20 7.81 -0.78 -14.14
C GLY A 20 9.16 -1.24 -13.55
N TYR A 21 9.08 -1.90 -12.38
CA TYR A 21 10.28 -2.37 -11.67
C TYR A 21 11.06 -3.39 -12.51
N LYS A 22 10.40 -4.37 -13.12
CA LYS A 22 11.07 -5.43 -13.87
C LYS A 22 11.78 -4.90 -15.14
N ALA A 23 11.20 -3.93 -15.81
CA ALA A 23 11.70 -3.39 -17.07
C ALA A 23 12.93 -2.46 -16.89
N VAL A 24 12.99 -1.72 -15.77
CA VAL A 24 14.04 -0.73 -15.53
C VAL A 24 15.34 -1.39 -15.08
N SER A 25 16.46 -1.11 -15.76
CA SER A 25 17.80 -1.57 -15.36
C SER A 25 18.55 -0.52 -14.54
N LEU A 26 19.57 -0.95 -13.77
CA LEU A 26 20.45 -0.01 -13.06
C LEU A 26 21.15 0.96 -14.02
N ARG A 27 21.52 0.51 -15.23
CA ARG A 27 22.09 1.38 -16.28
C ARG A 27 21.11 2.46 -16.74
N ARG A 28 19.83 2.11 -16.85
CA ARG A 28 18.76 3.09 -17.19
C ARG A 28 18.64 4.17 -16.11
N ILE A 29 18.71 3.75 -14.83
CA ILE A 29 18.66 4.67 -13.68
C ILE A 29 19.89 5.59 -13.67
N THR A 30 21.10 5.04 -13.83
CA THR A 30 22.33 5.84 -13.81
C THR A 30 22.37 6.85 -14.95
N ALA A 31 21.99 6.46 -16.15
CA ALA A 31 21.91 7.36 -17.31
C ALA A 31 20.92 8.51 -17.05
N ALA A 32 19.75 8.21 -16.50
CA ALA A 32 18.74 9.23 -16.20
C ALA A 32 19.13 10.13 -15.01
N ALA A 33 19.82 9.59 -14.01
CA ALA A 33 20.33 10.34 -12.88
C ALA A 33 21.62 11.13 -13.17
N GLY A 34 22.28 10.88 -14.30
CA GLY A 34 23.57 11.52 -14.63
C GLY A 34 24.68 11.12 -13.65
N VAL A 35 24.69 9.85 -13.21
CA VAL A 35 25.72 9.27 -12.33
C VAL A 35 26.34 8.03 -12.97
N ASN A 36 27.48 7.59 -12.47
CA ASN A 36 28.10 6.35 -12.95
C ASN A 36 27.50 5.11 -12.25
N LEU A 37 27.66 3.93 -12.85
CA LEU A 37 27.14 2.68 -12.31
C LEU A 37 27.78 2.31 -10.97
N ALA A 38 29.06 2.69 -10.76
CA ALA A 38 29.75 2.45 -9.49
C ALA A 38 29.08 3.18 -8.31
N SER A 39 28.43 4.33 -8.56
CA SER A 39 27.66 5.03 -7.53
C SER A 39 26.49 4.21 -7.01
N ILE A 40 25.75 3.49 -7.87
CA ILE A 40 24.65 2.62 -7.41
C ILE A 40 25.21 1.46 -6.58
N HIS A 41 26.25 0.78 -7.06
CA HIS A 41 26.86 -0.31 -6.29
C HIS A 41 27.42 0.15 -4.96
N TYR A 42 27.98 1.36 -4.90
CA TYR A 42 28.50 1.94 -3.67
C TYR A 42 27.40 2.26 -2.65
N TYR A 43 26.27 2.87 -3.10
CA TYR A 43 25.20 3.31 -2.19
C TYR A 43 24.19 2.23 -1.86
N PHE A 44 23.93 1.30 -2.77
CA PHE A 44 22.78 0.37 -2.68
C PHE A 44 23.14 -1.09 -2.90
N GLY A 45 24.30 -1.39 -3.53
CA GLY A 45 24.69 -2.77 -3.84
C GLY A 45 23.92 -3.37 -5.02
N SER A 46 22.63 -3.55 -4.90
CA SER A 46 21.75 -4.19 -5.91
C SER A 46 20.51 -3.35 -6.25
N LYS A 47 19.78 -3.78 -7.26
CA LYS A 47 18.48 -3.18 -7.64
C LYS A 47 17.41 -3.47 -6.59
N GLU A 48 17.47 -4.63 -5.98
CA GLU A 48 16.60 -5.06 -4.90
C GLU A 48 16.81 -4.20 -3.66
N GLU A 49 18.06 -3.94 -3.29
CA GLU A 49 18.40 -3.07 -2.14
C GLU A 49 18.04 -1.61 -2.40
N LEU A 50 18.18 -1.13 -3.65
CA LEU A 50 17.71 0.19 -4.07
C LEU A 50 16.18 0.30 -3.92
N LEU A 51 15.43 -0.71 -4.38
CA LEU A 51 13.97 -0.75 -4.19
C LEU A 51 13.61 -0.77 -2.71
N ASP A 52 14.30 -1.60 -1.94
CA ASP A 52 14.08 -1.75 -0.51
C ASP A 52 14.23 -0.41 0.23
N GLU A 53 15.33 0.29 -0.02
CA GLU A 53 15.57 1.60 0.60
C GLU A 53 14.54 2.65 0.15
N LEU A 54 14.12 2.61 -1.12
CA LEU A 54 13.09 3.48 -1.65
C LEU A 54 11.74 3.23 -0.95
N VAL A 55 11.37 1.95 -0.78
CA VAL A 55 10.14 1.58 -0.05
C VAL A 55 10.22 1.98 1.41
N VAL A 56 11.34 1.72 2.09
CA VAL A 56 11.54 2.13 3.49
C VAL A 56 11.34 3.63 3.66
N ARG A 57 11.96 4.43 2.81
CA ARG A 57 11.87 5.90 2.87
C ARG A 57 10.43 6.42 2.89
N LYS A 58 9.52 5.74 2.18
CA LYS A 58 8.12 6.16 2.01
C LYS A 58 7.14 5.39 2.91
N ALA A 59 7.39 4.10 3.11
CA ALA A 59 6.51 3.24 3.88
C ALA A 59 6.63 3.46 5.40
N VAL A 60 7.82 3.81 5.89
CA VAL A 60 8.02 4.02 7.33
C VAL A 60 7.12 5.12 7.89
N PRO A 61 7.06 6.35 7.34
CA PRO A 61 6.15 7.38 7.85
C PRO A 61 4.67 6.97 7.78
N VAL A 62 4.27 6.27 6.71
CA VAL A 62 2.90 5.75 6.57
C VAL A 62 2.57 4.73 7.66
N ASN A 63 3.49 3.80 7.91
CA ASN A 63 3.28 2.77 8.92
C ASN A 63 3.33 3.32 10.35
N GLU A 64 4.15 4.33 10.61
CA GLU A 64 4.16 5.06 11.89
C GLU A 64 2.81 5.75 12.13
N ALA A 65 2.27 6.46 11.14
CA ALA A 65 0.96 7.09 11.23
C ALA A 65 -0.17 6.07 11.44
N ARG A 66 -0.13 4.91 10.75
CA ARG A 66 -1.05 3.80 10.96
C ARG A 66 -1.00 3.27 12.38
N MET A 67 0.20 2.93 12.86
CA MET A 67 0.38 2.39 14.21
C MET A 67 -0.05 3.37 15.29
N GLU A 68 0.24 4.64 15.13
CA GLU A 68 -0.19 5.70 16.05
C GLU A 68 -1.71 5.81 16.07
N GLY A 69 -2.37 5.86 14.89
CA GLY A 69 -3.83 5.88 14.78
C GLY A 69 -4.48 4.67 15.44
N LEU A 70 -4.00 3.47 15.12
CA LEU A 70 -4.53 2.22 15.67
C LEU A 70 -4.35 2.13 17.20
N ARG A 71 -3.18 2.50 17.72
CA ARG A 71 -2.93 2.51 19.17
C ARG A 71 -3.82 3.51 19.91
N ARG A 72 -3.99 4.71 19.34
CA ARG A 72 -4.89 5.74 19.90
C ARG A 72 -6.33 5.25 19.96
N LEU A 73 -6.84 4.64 18.89
CA LEU A 73 -8.18 4.07 18.85
C LEU A 73 -8.35 2.95 19.88
N LYS A 74 -7.35 2.06 19.97
CA LYS A 74 -7.36 0.98 20.98
C LYS A 74 -7.37 1.50 22.40
N ALA A 75 -6.58 2.52 22.70
CA ALA A 75 -6.56 3.15 24.01
C ALA A 75 -7.91 3.80 24.35
N ALA A 76 -8.57 4.44 23.39
CA ALA A 76 -9.89 5.03 23.58
C ALA A 76 -11.00 3.98 23.74
N ALA A 77 -10.94 2.87 22.99
CA ALA A 77 -11.92 1.79 23.05
C ALA A 77 -11.81 0.92 24.31
N GLY A 78 -10.64 0.87 24.95
CA GLY A 78 -10.36 -0.01 26.10
C GLY A 78 -10.57 -1.48 25.74
N GLU A 79 -11.47 -2.15 26.44
CA GLU A 79 -11.84 -3.54 26.20
C GLU A 79 -12.83 -3.71 25.04
N ASN A 80 -13.50 -2.63 24.62
CA ASN A 80 -14.47 -2.71 23.53
C ASN A 80 -13.79 -2.88 22.16
N PRO A 81 -14.45 -3.48 21.15
CA PRO A 81 -14.02 -3.45 19.77
C PRO A 81 -13.96 -2.01 19.23
N ILE A 82 -13.00 -1.73 18.39
CA ILE A 82 -12.92 -0.48 17.63
C ILE A 82 -14.01 -0.50 16.54
N ALA A 83 -14.67 0.63 16.28
CA ALA A 83 -15.61 0.69 15.16
C ALA A 83 -14.90 0.38 13.82
N LEU A 84 -15.59 -0.36 12.95
CA LEU A 84 -14.99 -0.80 11.68
C LEU A 84 -14.53 0.37 10.80
N GLU A 85 -15.31 1.43 10.77
CA GLU A 85 -15.00 2.66 10.05
C GLU A 85 -13.67 3.26 10.53
N ASP A 86 -13.56 3.47 11.83
CA ASP A 86 -12.37 4.07 12.45
C ASP A 86 -11.13 3.20 12.22
N LEU A 87 -11.31 1.87 12.30
CA LEU A 87 -10.23 0.91 12.07
C LEU A 87 -9.73 0.96 10.61
N LEU A 88 -10.65 1.00 9.65
CA LEU A 88 -10.32 1.12 8.23
C LEU A 88 -9.71 2.49 7.91
N GLU A 89 -10.24 3.58 8.47
CA GLU A 89 -9.67 4.91 8.32
C GLU A 89 -8.24 4.98 8.83
N ALA A 90 -7.99 4.53 10.06
CA ALA A 90 -6.65 4.55 10.66
C ALA A 90 -5.63 3.75 9.82
N PHE A 91 -6.07 2.69 9.14
CA PHE A 91 -5.19 1.85 8.34
C PHE A 91 -5.01 2.36 6.90
N LEU A 92 -6.06 2.83 6.24
CA LEU A 92 -6.03 3.18 4.82
C LEU A 92 -5.64 4.64 4.57
N VAL A 93 -6.21 5.59 5.30
CA VAL A 93 -6.06 7.03 5.06
C VAL A 93 -4.60 7.50 5.02
N PRO A 94 -3.68 7.02 5.88
CA PRO A 94 -2.29 7.46 5.81
C PRO A 94 -1.60 7.21 4.47
N ALA A 95 -1.99 6.14 3.74
CA ALA A 95 -1.45 5.86 2.41
C ALA A 95 -1.95 6.86 1.35
N PHE A 96 -3.20 7.29 1.45
CA PHE A 96 -3.77 8.31 0.56
C PHE A 96 -3.17 9.68 0.82
N HIS A 97 -2.96 10.08 2.07
CA HIS A 97 -2.25 11.32 2.40
C HIS A 97 -0.81 11.33 1.89
N ALA A 98 -0.12 10.19 2.00
CA ALA A 98 1.23 10.07 1.44
C ALA A 98 1.24 10.20 -0.09
N ALA A 99 0.19 9.75 -0.77
CA ALA A 99 0.03 9.87 -2.22
C ALA A 99 -0.22 11.31 -2.68
N ASP A 100 -0.87 12.15 -1.89
CA ASP A 100 -1.01 13.59 -2.19
C ASP A 100 0.35 14.27 -2.32
N GLY A 101 1.31 13.89 -1.47
CA GLY A 101 2.67 14.43 -1.47
C GLY A 101 3.65 13.71 -2.40
N SER A 102 3.29 12.54 -2.95
CA SER A 102 4.18 11.73 -3.79
C SER A 102 3.39 10.83 -4.76
N PRO A 103 2.85 11.39 -5.85
CA PRO A 103 2.14 10.63 -6.88
C PRO A 103 3.01 9.53 -7.52
N GLU A 104 4.31 9.76 -7.62
CA GLU A 104 5.30 8.82 -8.13
C GLU A 104 5.33 7.54 -7.29
N PHE A 105 5.33 7.70 -5.96
CA PHE A 105 5.31 6.56 -5.04
C PHE A 105 4.00 5.77 -5.13
N ALA A 106 2.87 6.44 -5.25
CA ALA A 106 1.58 5.77 -5.45
C ALA A 106 1.60 4.92 -6.73
N ARG A 107 2.11 5.46 -7.84
CA ARG A 107 2.30 4.73 -9.10
C ARG A 107 3.27 3.55 -8.95
N LEU A 108 4.39 3.75 -8.25
CA LEU A 108 5.34 2.68 -7.95
C LEU A 108 4.66 1.53 -7.21
N MET A 109 3.93 1.81 -6.13
CA MET A 109 3.24 0.78 -5.34
C MET A 109 2.22 0.00 -6.17
N GLY A 110 1.47 0.69 -7.03
CA GLY A 110 0.56 0.06 -7.98
C GLY A 110 1.28 -0.86 -8.98
N ARG A 111 2.41 -0.42 -9.53
CA ARG A 111 3.26 -1.23 -10.42
C ARG A 111 3.83 -2.47 -9.73
N LEU A 112 4.36 -2.32 -8.53
CA LEU A 112 4.88 -3.46 -7.76
C LEU A 112 3.77 -4.49 -7.46
N HIS A 113 2.55 -4.02 -7.25
CA HIS A 113 1.38 -4.88 -7.08
C HIS A 113 1.06 -5.64 -8.38
N ALA A 114 0.94 -4.94 -9.51
CA ALA A 114 0.65 -5.52 -10.82
C ALA A 114 1.73 -6.51 -11.29
N GLU A 115 3.01 -6.24 -10.99
CA GLU A 115 4.14 -7.10 -11.33
C GLU A 115 4.35 -8.30 -10.39
N GLY A 116 3.55 -8.42 -9.32
CA GLY A 116 3.66 -9.50 -8.35
C GLY A 116 4.89 -9.38 -7.42
N VAL A 117 5.49 -8.19 -7.31
CA VAL A 117 6.63 -7.90 -6.41
C VAL A 117 6.16 -7.61 -4.98
N MET A 118 4.94 -7.09 -4.84
CA MET A 118 4.36 -6.70 -3.54
C MET A 118 4.39 -7.75 -2.43
N PRO A 119 4.20 -9.07 -2.67
CA PRO A 119 4.21 -10.02 -1.56
C PRO A 119 5.52 -10.03 -0.76
N ALA A 120 6.67 -9.88 -1.42
CA ALA A 120 7.97 -9.80 -0.73
C ALA A 120 8.15 -8.48 0.01
N VAL A 121 7.84 -7.36 -0.65
CA VAL A 121 7.86 -6.01 -0.07
C VAL A 121 6.90 -5.92 1.12
N ALA A 122 5.67 -6.44 0.98
CA ALA A 122 4.66 -6.39 2.02
C ALA A 122 5.09 -7.14 3.28
N ARG A 123 5.62 -8.36 3.15
CA ARG A 123 6.09 -9.12 4.31
C ARG A 123 7.16 -8.39 5.09
N LYS A 124 8.11 -7.75 4.39
CA LYS A 124 9.25 -7.08 5.02
C LYS A 124 8.86 -5.78 5.72
N HIS A 125 8.08 -4.94 5.04
CA HIS A 125 7.86 -3.56 5.49
C HIS A 125 6.50 -3.32 6.13
N PHE A 126 5.48 -4.11 5.81
CA PHE A 126 4.11 -3.90 6.29
C PHE A 126 3.61 -4.99 7.24
N GLY A 127 4.38 -6.08 7.42
CA GLY A 127 3.98 -7.20 8.27
C GLY A 127 3.55 -6.82 9.69
N PRO A 128 4.34 -6.05 10.46
CA PRO A 128 3.98 -5.68 11.83
C PRO A 128 2.68 -4.88 11.93
N VAL A 129 2.50 -3.85 11.10
CA VAL A 129 1.29 -3.03 11.13
C VAL A 129 0.09 -3.79 10.58
N GLY A 130 0.28 -4.64 9.58
CA GLY A 130 -0.77 -5.52 9.05
C GLY A 130 -1.23 -6.54 10.08
N GLY A 131 -0.30 -7.13 10.83
CA GLY A 131 -0.62 -8.06 11.93
C GLY A 131 -1.43 -7.40 13.04
N TYR A 132 -1.06 -6.19 13.45
CA TYR A 132 -1.83 -5.42 14.43
C TYR A 132 -3.24 -5.08 13.93
N PHE A 133 -3.35 -4.59 12.71
CA PHE A 133 -4.64 -4.32 12.07
C PHE A 133 -5.53 -5.57 12.01
N MET A 134 -5.01 -6.71 11.58
CA MET A 134 -5.75 -7.96 11.52
C MET A 134 -6.22 -8.43 12.91
N ALA A 135 -5.42 -8.24 13.95
CA ALA A 135 -5.80 -8.58 15.31
C ALA A 135 -7.00 -7.74 15.79
N GLU A 136 -6.99 -6.43 15.56
CA GLU A 136 -8.12 -5.58 15.91
C GLU A 136 -9.34 -5.83 15.01
N LEU A 137 -9.14 -6.16 13.73
CA LEU A 137 -10.23 -6.51 12.81
C LEU A 137 -10.97 -7.78 13.26
N ARG A 138 -10.27 -8.81 13.76
CA ARG A 138 -10.88 -9.99 14.39
C ARG A 138 -11.71 -9.65 15.61
N ARG A 139 -11.28 -8.68 16.41
CA ARG A 139 -12.04 -8.21 17.57
C ARG A 139 -13.29 -7.44 17.17
N THR A 140 -13.21 -6.70 16.06
CA THR A 140 -14.33 -5.91 15.53
C THR A 140 -15.39 -6.79 14.86
N LEU A 141 -14.98 -7.91 14.27
CA LEU A 141 -15.84 -8.82 13.52
C LEU A 141 -15.68 -10.27 14.05
N PRO A 142 -16.06 -10.54 15.31
CA PRO A 142 -15.76 -11.81 15.96
C PRO A 142 -16.48 -13.01 15.34
N ASP A 143 -17.65 -12.79 14.72
CA ASP A 143 -18.46 -13.84 14.09
C ASP A 143 -18.03 -14.20 12.67
N MET A 144 -17.06 -13.46 12.11
CA MET A 144 -16.55 -13.71 10.76
C MET A 144 -15.47 -14.81 10.79
N ALA A 145 -15.62 -15.82 9.94
CA ALA A 145 -14.61 -16.86 9.78
C ALA A 145 -13.24 -16.27 9.39
N GLU A 146 -12.16 -16.88 9.85
CA GLU A 146 -10.81 -16.32 9.70
C GLU A 146 -10.36 -16.22 8.22
N ASP A 147 -10.70 -17.18 7.41
CA ASP A 147 -10.44 -17.20 5.97
C ASP A 147 -11.21 -16.10 5.24
N GLU A 148 -12.48 -15.90 5.56
CA GLU A 148 -13.30 -14.83 4.99
C GLU A 148 -12.75 -13.44 5.40
N LEU A 149 -12.37 -13.28 6.66
CA LEU A 149 -11.74 -12.05 7.15
C LEU A 149 -10.43 -11.75 6.38
N ALA A 150 -9.62 -12.78 6.15
CA ALA A 150 -8.39 -12.65 5.37
C ALA A 150 -8.66 -12.25 3.91
N TRP A 151 -9.70 -12.82 3.29
CA TRP A 151 -10.11 -12.45 1.93
C TRP A 151 -10.57 -10.99 1.86
N ARG A 152 -11.44 -10.55 2.78
CA ARG A 152 -11.92 -9.16 2.81
C ARG A 152 -10.80 -8.17 3.07
N ALA A 153 -9.87 -8.49 3.96
CA ALA A 153 -8.66 -7.68 4.17
C ALA A 153 -7.80 -7.60 2.89
N ARG A 154 -7.66 -8.71 2.16
CA ARG A 154 -6.95 -8.72 0.86
C ARG A 154 -7.66 -7.87 -0.18
N PHE A 155 -9.00 -7.92 -0.25
CA PHE A 155 -9.79 -7.06 -1.15
C PHE A 155 -9.64 -5.57 -0.78
N ALA A 156 -9.58 -5.24 0.51
CA ALA A 156 -9.35 -3.88 0.98
C ALA A 156 -7.99 -3.34 0.53
N ILE A 157 -6.93 -4.13 0.66
CA ILE A 157 -5.59 -3.77 0.14
C ILE A 157 -5.61 -3.62 -1.38
N GLY A 158 -6.29 -4.51 -2.10
CA GLY A 158 -6.43 -4.44 -3.55
C GLY A 158 -7.18 -3.18 -4.00
N ALA A 159 -8.29 -2.86 -3.35
CA ALA A 159 -9.08 -1.64 -3.64
C ALA A 159 -8.26 -0.36 -3.38
N MET A 160 -7.54 -0.29 -2.26
CA MET A 160 -6.62 0.82 -1.96
C MET A 160 -5.52 0.94 -3.04
N ALA A 161 -4.85 -0.16 -3.36
CA ALA A 161 -3.77 -0.16 -4.36
C ALA A 161 -4.28 0.27 -5.74
N HIS A 162 -5.45 -0.24 -6.15
CA HIS A 162 -6.07 0.14 -7.41
C HIS A 162 -6.45 1.63 -7.42
N ALA A 163 -7.13 2.12 -6.38
CA ALA A 163 -7.52 3.51 -6.26
C ALA A 163 -6.33 4.47 -6.34
N LEU A 164 -5.19 4.12 -5.71
CA LEU A 164 -3.98 4.94 -5.73
C LEU A 164 -3.23 4.87 -7.07
N SER A 165 -3.30 3.75 -7.80
CA SER A 165 -2.55 3.55 -9.06
C SER A 165 -3.30 4.06 -10.29
N THR A 166 -4.62 4.23 -10.22
CA THR A 166 -5.49 4.51 -11.38
C THR A 166 -6.19 5.87 -11.30
N LEU A 167 -5.62 6.83 -10.59
CA LEU A 167 -6.18 8.18 -10.40
C LEU A 167 -6.58 8.92 -11.71
N THR A 168 -6.08 8.44 -12.86
CA THR A 168 -6.32 9.04 -14.18
C THR A 168 -7.10 8.14 -15.14
N LEU A 169 -7.59 6.97 -14.70
CA LEU A 169 -8.21 6.00 -15.60
C LEU A 169 -9.72 6.24 -15.74
N GLU A 170 -10.16 6.69 -16.91
CA GLU A 170 -11.57 6.95 -17.25
C GLU A 170 -12.29 5.72 -17.82
N LEU A 171 -12.26 4.57 -17.11
CA LEU A 171 -12.88 3.32 -17.60
C LEU A 171 -14.42 3.36 -17.66
N PHE A 172 -15.05 4.10 -16.76
CA PHE A 172 -16.52 4.11 -16.59
C PHE A 172 -17.13 5.50 -16.75
N GLY A 173 -16.52 6.33 -17.60
CA GLY A 173 -16.96 7.71 -17.85
C GLY A 173 -16.12 8.74 -17.12
N ARG A 174 -16.46 10.02 -17.31
CA ARG A 174 -15.71 11.12 -16.72
C ARG A 174 -15.87 11.13 -15.21
N MET A 175 -14.85 10.65 -14.50
CA MET A 175 -14.70 10.91 -13.08
C MET A 175 -14.07 12.29 -12.89
N ARG A 176 -14.60 13.08 -11.95
CA ARG A 176 -13.90 14.30 -11.55
C ARG A 176 -12.60 13.91 -10.86
N PRO A 177 -11.46 14.49 -11.28
CA PRO A 177 -10.22 14.28 -10.53
C PRO A 177 -10.41 14.74 -9.08
N GLU A 178 -10.14 13.87 -8.14
CA GLU A 178 -10.14 14.18 -6.71
C GLU A 178 -8.74 13.94 -6.15
N PRO A 179 -8.30 14.74 -5.17
CA PRO A 179 -7.07 14.43 -4.44
C PRO A 179 -7.15 13.03 -3.81
N PRO A 180 -6.05 12.28 -3.74
CA PRO A 180 -6.01 10.98 -3.07
C PRO A 180 -6.66 10.97 -1.68
N SER A 181 -6.40 12.00 -0.86
CA SER A 181 -6.99 12.13 0.48
C SER A 181 -8.53 12.18 0.48
N GLN A 182 -9.17 12.80 -0.52
CA GLN A 182 -10.62 12.79 -0.65
C GLN A 182 -11.16 11.45 -1.15
N LEU A 183 -10.40 10.75 -2.01
CA LEU A 183 -10.75 9.42 -2.48
C LEU A 183 -10.73 8.38 -1.34
N ALA A 184 -9.88 8.59 -0.32
CA ALA A 184 -9.78 7.70 0.84
C ALA A 184 -11.15 7.44 1.49
N HIS A 185 -11.96 8.48 1.72
CA HIS A 185 -13.27 8.34 2.35
C HIS A 185 -14.24 7.48 1.51
N ARG A 186 -14.21 7.60 0.18
CA ARG A 186 -15.02 6.76 -0.72
C ARG A 186 -14.62 5.29 -0.61
N VAL A 187 -13.32 5.03 -0.58
CA VAL A 187 -12.78 3.67 -0.44
C VAL A 187 -13.17 3.07 0.92
N VAL A 188 -13.03 3.82 2.00
CA VAL A 188 -13.43 3.38 3.35
C VAL A 188 -14.92 3.06 3.40
N THR A 189 -15.78 3.96 2.91
CA THR A 189 -17.24 3.75 2.87
C THR A 189 -17.61 2.49 2.09
N PHE A 190 -17.02 2.29 0.90
CA PHE A 190 -17.23 1.10 0.08
C PHE A 190 -16.81 -0.18 0.80
N LEU A 191 -15.64 -0.15 1.45
CA LEU A 191 -15.10 -1.30 2.17
C LEU A 191 -15.91 -1.63 3.42
N CYS A 192 -16.41 -0.65 4.16
CA CYS A 192 -17.32 -0.88 5.29
C CYS A 192 -18.55 -1.70 4.83
N GLY A 193 -19.13 -1.36 3.70
CA GLY A 193 -20.21 -2.17 3.09
C GLY A 193 -19.75 -3.58 2.73
N GLY A 194 -18.57 -3.73 2.15
CA GLY A 194 -17.97 -5.02 1.82
C GLY A 194 -17.69 -5.90 3.05
N PHE A 195 -17.15 -5.32 4.12
CA PHE A 195 -16.93 -6.04 5.38
C PHE A 195 -18.22 -6.43 6.11
N ARG A 196 -19.33 -5.74 5.90
CA ARG A 196 -20.65 -6.06 6.48
C ARG A 196 -21.52 -6.92 5.59
N ALA A 197 -21.11 -7.16 4.35
CA ALA A 197 -21.87 -8.01 3.44
C ALA A 197 -22.00 -9.44 4.03
N PRO A 198 -23.16 -10.10 3.85
CA PRO A 198 -23.32 -11.47 4.28
C PRO A 198 -22.30 -12.39 3.60
N VAL A 199 -21.84 -13.39 4.31
CA VAL A 199 -20.97 -14.42 3.73
C VAL A 199 -21.86 -15.32 2.89
N THR A 200 -21.54 -15.46 1.59
CA THR A 200 -22.20 -16.44 0.74
C THR A 200 -21.64 -17.81 1.10
N PRO A 201 -22.48 -18.81 1.49
CA PRO A 201 -21.98 -20.15 1.70
C PRO A 201 -21.33 -20.66 0.40
N HIS A 202 -20.04 -20.98 0.47
CA HIS A 202 -19.43 -21.72 -0.63
C HIS A 202 -20.02 -23.14 -0.64
N GLU A 203 -20.88 -23.46 -1.58
CA GLU A 203 -21.08 -24.84 -1.95
C GLU A 203 -19.71 -25.41 -2.32
N GLN A 204 -19.32 -26.47 -1.62
CA GLN A 204 -18.08 -27.16 -1.95
C GLN A 204 -18.25 -27.67 -3.40
N VAL A 205 -17.62 -26.98 -4.34
CA VAL A 205 -17.47 -27.49 -5.71
C VAL A 205 -16.53 -28.67 -5.59
N GLU A 206 -17.07 -29.86 -5.49
CA GLU A 206 -16.30 -31.09 -5.67
C GLU A 206 -15.67 -31.03 -7.06
N VAL A 207 -14.37 -30.73 -7.10
CA VAL A 207 -13.57 -30.86 -8.31
C VAL A 207 -13.48 -32.36 -8.61
N LYS A 208 -14.29 -32.82 -9.55
CA LYS A 208 -14.20 -34.18 -10.12
C LYS A 208 -13.00 -34.28 -11.02
#